data_8914f3c5d72fdfd3fa9f2cdb49d64816
#
_entry.id   8914f3c5d72fdfd3fa9f2cdb49d64816
#
_cell.length_a   1.000
_cell.length_b   1.000
_cell.length_c   1.000
_cell.angle_alpha   90.00
_cell.angle_beta   90.00
_cell.angle_gamma   90.00
#
_symmetry.space_group_name_H-M   'P 1'
#
loop_
_entity.id
_entity.type
_entity.pdbx_description
1 polymer ?
#
loop_
_entity_poly.entity_id
_entity_poly.type
_entity_poly.pdbx_seq_one_letter_code
_entity_poly.pdbx_strand_id
1 'polypeptide(L)'
;MFFNFLKYIFIMNNCLVLVFHREENTSIFEDILIGLQRRYTLVSIQELEKIILEKKIVKNICHITFDDGEESFYSVVFPLLKKYSVPATLFVSPLIATSKSNFWFQEIEEFDSIRFKAFIVSKMNLPAIELNNITNPSILKCLTINKIKELIESYKLFENLKSPPSKNMTLDQIIEVEKSNLVTIGAHTQNHPILLNETDEISHFEITRSIKELEKGLGHPVKYFAYPNGEEGLDFRSREVEYLKTLNISLAFSTEYNKLSFTMNPLKIPRMSFPQFAGLRPSHPLLLLRLHIGKRLNKFTPKKRTQPIMRKECLIILNEHNIL
;
A
#
# COMPACT_ATOMS: atom_id res chain seq x y z
N MET A 1 -12.58 1.43 38.12
CA MET A 1 -13.45 1.52 36.93
C MET A 1 -12.67 1.62 35.63
N PHE A 2 -11.66 2.47 35.51
CA PHE A 2 -10.80 2.61 34.30
C PHE A 2 -10.03 1.32 33.92
N PHE A 3 -9.50 0.58 34.89
CA PHE A 3 -8.77 -0.68 34.68
C PHE A 3 -9.66 -1.81 34.16
N ASN A 4 -10.93 -1.88 34.55
CA ASN A 4 -11.88 -2.86 34.03
C ASN A 4 -12.35 -2.51 32.61
N PHE A 5 -12.44 -1.23 32.26
CA PHE A 5 -12.75 -0.75 30.91
C PHE A 5 -11.63 -1.12 29.91
N LEU A 6 -10.38 -0.95 30.32
CA LEU A 6 -9.23 -1.39 29.53
C LEU A 6 -9.23 -2.91 29.34
N LYS A 7 -9.55 -3.69 30.40
CA LYS A 7 -9.67 -5.16 30.30
C LYS A 7 -10.77 -5.59 29.31
N TYR A 8 -11.89 -4.89 29.26
CA TYR A 8 -13.01 -5.16 28.32
C TYR A 8 -12.64 -4.84 26.88
N ILE A 9 -11.87 -3.78 26.60
CA ILE A 9 -11.35 -3.45 25.27
C ILE A 9 -10.36 -4.52 24.79
N PHE A 10 -9.61 -5.16 25.71
CA PHE A 10 -8.67 -6.24 25.41
C PHE A 10 -9.33 -7.61 25.12
N ILE A 11 -10.63 -7.78 25.41
CA ILE A 11 -11.35 -9.06 25.18
C ILE A 11 -12.04 -9.10 23.79
N MET A 12 -12.09 -7.99 23.06
CA MET A 12 -12.67 -7.99 21.71
C MET A 12 -11.80 -8.76 20.73
N ASN A 13 -12.43 -9.55 19.86
CA ASN A 13 -11.79 -10.26 18.75
C ASN A 13 -11.03 -9.25 17.88
N ASN A 14 -9.72 -9.18 18.04
CA ASN A 14 -8.88 -8.21 17.37
C ASN A 14 -8.02 -8.95 16.33
N CYS A 15 -8.60 -9.17 15.15
CA CYS A 15 -7.87 -9.71 14.01
C CYS A 15 -7.54 -8.55 13.07
N LEU A 16 -6.27 -8.46 12.67
CA LEU A 16 -5.74 -7.35 11.90
C LEU A 16 -4.94 -7.85 10.71
N VAL A 17 -4.96 -7.05 9.64
CA VAL A 17 -3.90 -7.07 8.61
C VAL A 17 -3.26 -5.70 8.61
N LEU A 18 -1.95 -5.64 8.77
CA LEU A 18 -1.17 -4.41 8.77
C LEU A 18 -0.48 -4.23 7.43
N VAL A 19 -0.41 -2.98 6.96
CA VAL A 19 0.37 -2.60 5.79
C VAL A 19 1.49 -1.66 6.20
N PHE A 20 2.68 -1.95 5.68
CA PHE A 20 3.89 -1.15 5.75
C PHE A 20 4.39 -0.88 4.33
N HIS A 21 5.22 0.13 4.19
CA HIS A 21 5.92 0.46 2.94
C HIS A 21 7.41 0.57 3.26
N ARG A 22 7.93 1.77 3.29
CA ARG A 22 9.34 2.07 3.54
C ARG A 22 9.64 2.05 5.04
N GLU A 23 10.52 1.16 5.48
CA GLU A 23 10.97 1.04 6.87
C GLU A 23 12.50 1.14 6.92
N GLU A 24 13.01 2.31 7.26
CA GLU A 24 14.46 2.57 7.26
C GLU A 24 15.10 2.44 8.65
N ASN A 25 14.30 2.47 9.71
CA ASN A 25 14.82 2.44 11.08
C ASN A 25 14.67 1.06 11.70
N THR A 26 15.80 0.32 11.75
CA THR A 26 15.88 -1.03 12.31
C THR A 26 15.32 -1.12 13.73
N SER A 27 15.68 -0.18 14.62
CA SER A 27 15.26 -0.23 16.02
C SER A 27 13.77 0.07 16.21
N ILE A 28 13.22 0.95 15.39
CA ILE A 28 11.79 1.26 15.41
C ILE A 28 10.99 0.05 14.92
N PHE A 29 11.38 -0.54 13.80
CA PHE A 29 10.68 -1.69 13.25
C PHE A 29 10.81 -2.93 14.16
N GLU A 30 11.97 -3.15 14.76
CA GLU A 30 12.19 -4.20 15.75
C GLU A 30 11.24 -4.05 16.95
N ASP A 31 11.09 -2.83 17.47
CA ASP A 31 10.18 -2.55 18.59
C ASP A 31 8.70 -2.77 18.19
N ILE A 32 8.31 -2.48 16.93
CA ILE A 32 6.99 -2.83 16.37
C ILE A 32 6.78 -4.35 16.41
N LEU A 33 7.72 -5.14 15.90
CA LEU A 33 7.60 -6.59 15.87
C LEU A 33 7.45 -7.19 17.28
N ILE A 34 8.28 -6.75 18.23
CA ILE A 34 8.20 -7.18 19.62
C ILE A 34 6.83 -6.81 20.23
N GLY A 35 6.34 -5.60 19.97
CA GLY A 35 5.04 -5.15 20.44
C GLY A 35 3.88 -5.98 19.88
N LEU A 36 3.95 -6.34 18.60
CA LEU A 36 2.94 -7.16 17.95
C LEU A 36 2.96 -8.60 18.46
N GLN A 37 4.13 -9.25 18.55
CA GLN A 37 4.25 -10.63 19.07
C GLN A 37 3.75 -10.80 20.52
N ARG A 38 3.84 -9.76 21.34
CA ARG A 38 3.30 -9.79 22.72
C ARG A 38 1.76 -9.82 22.76
N ARG A 39 1.06 -9.50 21.68
CA ARG A 39 -0.40 -9.27 21.68
C ARG A 39 -1.16 -10.10 20.67
N TYR A 40 -0.49 -10.50 19.60
CA TYR A 40 -1.07 -11.22 18.49
C TYR A 40 -0.28 -12.47 18.19
N THR A 41 -0.98 -13.49 17.72
CA THR A 41 -0.36 -14.57 16.96
C THR A 41 -0.11 -14.02 15.55
N LEU A 42 1.16 -13.88 15.17
CA LEU A 42 1.52 -13.45 13.82
C LEU A 42 1.39 -14.65 12.89
N VAL A 43 0.50 -14.56 11.91
CA VAL A 43 0.13 -15.65 11.00
C VAL A 43 0.68 -15.42 9.61
N SER A 44 1.02 -16.51 8.90
CA SER A 44 1.36 -16.48 7.48
C SER A 44 0.13 -16.16 6.63
N ILE A 45 0.35 -15.79 5.34
CA ILE A 45 -0.77 -15.55 4.44
C ILE A 45 -1.55 -16.82 4.13
N GLN A 46 -0.90 -17.98 4.12
CA GLN A 46 -1.55 -19.28 3.92
C GLN A 46 -2.49 -19.63 5.10
N GLU A 47 -2.06 -19.32 6.33
CA GLU A 47 -2.92 -19.46 7.50
C GLU A 47 -4.08 -18.48 7.47
N LEU A 48 -3.83 -17.21 7.07
CA LEU A 48 -4.86 -16.19 6.89
C LEU A 48 -5.87 -16.61 5.80
N GLU A 49 -5.40 -17.12 4.66
CA GLU A 49 -6.23 -17.64 3.57
C GLU A 49 -7.17 -18.73 4.08
N LYS A 50 -6.62 -19.73 4.78
CA LYS A 50 -7.41 -20.81 5.37
C LYS A 50 -8.46 -20.27 6.34
N ILE A 51 -8.10 -19.35 7.23
CA ILE A 51 -9.02 -18.73 8.19
C ILE A 51 -10.17 -18.02 7.49
N ILE A 52 -9.89 -17.26 6.44
CA ILE A 52 -10.90 -16.48 5.70
C ILE A 52 -11.81 -17.40 4.87
N LEU A 53 -11.24 -18.33 4.10
CA LEU A 53 -12.01 -19.20 3.22
C LEU A 53 -12.87 -20.20 4.00
N GLU A 54 -12.38 -20.73 5.11
CA GLU A 54 -13.14 -21.60 6.01
C GLU A 54 -14.07 -20.84 6.98
N LYS A 55 -14.06 -19.49 6.93
CA LYS A 55 -14.81 -18.60 7.86
C LYS A 55 -14.55 -18.94 9.33
N LYS A 56 -13.32 -19.31 9.64
CA LYS A 56 -12.91 -19.77 10.96
C LYS A 56 -12.85 -18.61 11.95
N ILE A 57 -13.58 -18.71 13.04
CA ILE A 57 -13.54 -17.70 14.12
C ILE A 57 -12.27 -17.88 14.93
N VAL A 58 -11.34 -16.94 14.83
CA VAL A 58 -10.09 -16.88 15.59
C VAL A 58 -9.98 -15.54 16.32
N LYS A 59 -9.07 -15.45 17.28
CA LYS A 59 -8.87 -14.24 18.10
C LYS A 59 -7.41 -13.83 18.08
N ASN A 60 -7.19 -12.52 18.12
CA ASN A 60 -5.86 -11.94 18.29
C ASN A 60 -4.81 -12.45 17.30
N ILE A 61 -5.18 -12.55 16.02
CA ILE A 61 -4.22 -12.77 14.94
C ILE A 61 -3.87 -11.45 14.27
N CYS A 62 -2.64 -11.37 13.78
CA CYS A 62 -2.20 -10.28 12.94
C CYS A 62 -1.38 -10.85 11.76
N HIS A 63 -1.69 -10.41 10.55
CA HIS A 63 -0.87 -10.65 9.38
C HIS A 63 -0.19 -9.36 8.97
N ILE A 64 1.09 -9.43 8.63
CA ILE A 64 1.92 -8.28 8.26
C ILE A 64 2.15 -8.29 6.75
N THR A 65 1.87 -7.16 6.09
CA THR A 65 2.11 -7.00 4.67
C THR A 65 2.99 -5.78 4.40
N PHE A 66 3.73 -5.85 3.31
CA PHE A 66 4.52 -4.75 2.76
C PHE A 66 4.16 -4.55 1.30
N ASP A 67 4.14 -3.30 0.86
CA ASP A 67 3.88 -2.94 -0.53
C ASP A 67 5.16 -2.40 -1.20
N ASP A 68 5.12 -2.26 -2.53
CA ASP A 68 6.13 -1.67 -3.41
C ASP A 68 7.41 -2.48 -3.61
N GLY A 69 7.91 -3.18 -2.62
CA GLY A 69 9.18 -3.89 -2.72
C GLY A 69 10.38 -2.95 -2.69
N GLU A 70 10.36 -1.93 -1.82
CA GLU A 70 11.51 -1.05 -1.63
C GLU A 70 12.72 -1.78 -1.05
N GLU A 71 13.93 -1.28 -1.35
CA GLU A 71 15.19 -1.87 -0.92
C GLU A 71 15.32 -1.96 0.60
N SER A 72 14.70 -1.03 1.33
CA SER A 72 14.63 -1.07 2.80
C SER A 72 13.95 -2.33 3.35
N PHE A 73 13.05 -2.97 2.59
CA PHE A 73 12.52 -4.26 2.98
C PHE A 73 13.62 -5.33 3.04
N TYR A 74 14.50 -5.38 2.04
CA TYR A 74 15.58 -6.36 1.98
C TYR A 74 16.66 -6.09 3.04
N SER A 75 17.09 -4.84 3.18
CA SER A 75 18.22 -4.48 4.05
C SER A 75 17.86 -4.31 5.53
N VAL A 76 16.62 -3.91 5.85
CA VAL A 76 16.19 -3.61 7.24
C VAL A 76 15.15 -4.62 7.72
N VAL A 77 14.06 -4.83 6.96
CA VAL A 77 12.92 -5.59 7.41
C VAL A 77 13.20 -7.09 7.40
N PHE A 78 13.68 -7.62 6.29
CA PHE A 78 13.88 -9.06 6.11
C PHE A 78 14.83 -9.70 7.15
N PRO A 79 15.97 -9.10 7.52
CA PRO A 79 16.80 -9.60 8.62
C PRO A 79 16.05 -9.71 9.95
N LEU A 80 15.18 -8.75 10.25
CA LEU A 80 14.37 -8.77 11.48
C LEU A 80 13.28 -9.83 11.43
N LEU A 81 12.61 -10.01 10.29
CA LEU A 81 11.64 -11.10 10.11
C LEU A 81 12.29 -12.45 10.34
N LYS A 82 13.52 -12.67 9.84
CA LYS A 82 14.31 -13.88 10.11
C LYS A 82 14.65 -14.02 11.60
N LYS A 83 15.16 -12.96 12.22
CA LYS A 83 15.54 -12.95 13.64
C LYS A 83 14.39 -13.34 14.57
N TYR A 84 13.19 -12.87 14.28
CA TYR A 84 12.00 -13.08 15.11
C TYR A 84 11.07 -14.18 14.60
N SER A 85 11.45 -14.86 13.50
CA SER A 85 10.62 -15.89 12.84
C SER A 85 9.20 -15.40 12.53
N VAL A 86 9.07 -14.19 12.02
CA VAL A 86 7.79 -13.54 11.72
C VAL A 86 7.44 -13.72 10.25
N PRO A 87 6.30 -14.36 9.92
CA PRO A 87 5.85 -14.46 8.55
C PRO A 87 5.27 -13.11 8.05
N ALA A 88 5.48 -12.82 6.76
CA ALA A 88 4.94 -11.63 6.12
C ALA A 88 4.58 -11.89 4.64
N THR A 89 3.86 -10.94 4.03
CA THR A 89 3.65 -10.90 2.57
C THR A 89 4.24 -9.62 2.02
N LEU A 90 4.95 -9.73 0.90
CA LEU A 90 5.51 -8.61 0.16
C LEU A 90 4.82 -8.51 -1.21
N PHE A 91 4.10 -7.43 -1.46
CA PHE A 91 3.48 -7.14 -2.74
C PHE A 91 4.41 -6.28 -3.60
N VAL A 92 4.73 -6.79 -4.80
CA VAL A 92 5.74 -6.18 -5.66
C VAL A 92 5.25 -5.94 -7.08
N SER A 93 5.83 -4.93 -7.71
CA SER A 93 5.65 -4.63 -9.13
C SER A 93 6.85 -5.18 -9.92
N PRO A 94 6.69 -6.29 -10.65
CA PRO A 94 7.82 -6.98 -11.28
C PRO A 94 8.55 -6.13 -12.33
N LEU A 95 7.85 -5.25 -13.04
CA LEU A 95 8.49 -4.36 -14.01
C LEU A 95 9.51 -3.44 -13.32
N ILE A 96 9.16 -2.87 -12.17
CA ILE A 96 10.04 -1.99 -11.41
C ILE A 96 11.29 -2.74 -10.94
N ALA A 97 11.13 -3.95 -10.42
CA ALA A 97 12.22 -4.80 -9.95
C ALA A 97 13.16 -5.23 -11.10
N THR A 98 12.62 -5.57 -12.27
CA THR A 98 13.41 -6.04 -13.43
C THR A 98 14.10 -4.91 -14.17
N SER A 99 13.45 -3.75 -14.31
CA SER A 99 14.01 -2.58 -14.99
C SER A 99 14.95 -1.76 -14.10
N LYS A 100 15.01 -2.07 -12.80
CA LYS A 100 15.76 -1.29 -11.80
C LYS A 100 15.40 0.20 -11.84
N SER A 101 14.13 0.48 -12.04
CA SER A 101 13.57 1.83 -12.10
C SER A 101 12.92 2.23 -10.79
N ASN A 102 12.43 3.45 -10.72
CA ASN A 102 11.63 3.94 -9.63
C ASN A 102 10.15 3.97 -10.00
N PHE A 103 9.28 3.90 -9.01
CA PHE A 103 7.88 4.25 -9.18
C PHE A 103 7.73 5.74 -9.47
N TRP A 104 6.67 6.13 -10.14
CA TRP A 104 6.37 7.52 -10.45
C TRP A 104 6.38 8.44 -9.22
N PHE A 105 5.90 7.95 -8.06
CA PHE A 105 5.89 8.72 -6.82
C PHE A 105 7.29 8.84 -6.18
N GLN A 106 8.17 7.87 -6.41
CA GLN A 106 9.58 7.96 -5.98
C GLN A 106 10.38 8.93 -6.87
N GLU A 107 10.09 9.00 -8.18
CA GLU A 107 10.71 9.97 -9.08
C GLU A 107 10.43 11.41 -8.65
N ILE A 108 9.18 11.71 -8.28
CA ILE A 108 8.79 13.09 -7.91
C ILE A 108 9.23 13.51 -6.50
N GLU A 109 9.73 12.60 -5.66
CA GLU A 109 10.30 12.94 -4.34
C GLU A 109 11.50 13.90 -4.46
N GLU A 110 12.27 13.77 -5.54
CA GLU A 110 13.49 14.56 -5.79
C GLU A 110 13.20 15.90 -6.50
N PHE A 111 11.95 16.14 -6.91
CA PHE A 111 11.57 17.34 -7.64
C PHE A 111 11.30 18.53 -6.69
N ASP A 112 11.67 19.74 -7.11
CA ASP A 112 11.15 20.94 -6.46
C ASP A 112 9.63 20.98 -6.60
N SER A 113 8.95 20.85 -5.48
CA SER A 113 7.49 20.67 -5.43
C SER A 113 6.72 21.86 -6.01
N ILE A 114 7.26 23.09 -5.88
CA ILE A 114 6.62 24.31 -6.36
C ILE A 114 6.79 24.41 -7.88
N ARG A 115 8.01 24.23 -8.38
CA ARG A 115 8.31 24.25 -9.80
C ARG A 115 7.58 23.15 -10.55
N PHE A 116 7.58 21.93 -10.01
CA PHE A 116 6.87 20.82 -10.63
C PHE A 116 5.36 21.08 -10.69
N LYS A 117 4.76 21.63 -9.62
CA LYS A 117 3.35 22.04 -9.65
C LYS A 117 3.08 23.07 -10.76
N ALA A 118 3.90 24.12 -10.82
CA ALA A 118 3.76 25.16 -11.86
C ALA A 118 3.87 24.56 -13.27
N PHE A 119 4.79 23.61 -13.47
CA PHE A 119 4.94 22.89 -14.73
C PHE A 119 3.69 22.07 -15.07
N ILE A 120 3.14 21.25 -14.14
CA ILE A 120 1.91 20.47 -14.35
C ILE A 120 0.75 21.39 -14.72
N VAL A 121 0.56 22.47 -13.96
CA VAL A 121 -0.50 23.47 -14.19
C VAL A 121 -0.38 24.08 -15.59
N SER A 122 0.80 24.52 -15.98
CA SER A 122 1.06 25.10 -17.29
C SER A 122 0.88 24.06 -18.42
N LYS A 123 1.47 22.87 -18.27
CA LYS A 123 1.46 21.82 -19.30
C LYS A 123 0.06 21.27 -19.59
N MET A 124 -0.79 21.24 -18.58
CA MET A 124 -2.16 20.73 -18.67
C MET A 124 -3.21 21.83 -18.74
N ASN A 125 -2.81 23.12 -18.76
CA ASN A 125 -3.72 24.25 -18.72
C ASN A 125 -4.73 24.20 -17.57
N LEU A 126 -4.25 23.90 -16.36
CA LEU A 126 -5.08 23.73 -15.17
C LEU A 126 -5.38 25.06 -14.46
N PRO A 127 -6.47 25.17 -13.67
CA PRO A 127 -6.80 26.36 -12.89
C PRO A 127 -5.85 26.49 -11.68
N ALA A 128 -4.77 27.26 -11.82
CA ALA A 128 -3.69 27.37 -10.83
C ALA A 128 -4.19 27.74 -9.42
N ILE A 129 -5.12 28.69 -9.32
CA ILE A 129 -5.63 29.21 -8.04
C ILE A 129 -6.40 28.13 -7.28
N GLU A 130 -7.23 27.35 -7.96
CA GLU A 130 -8.04 26.29 -7.36
C GLU A 130 -7.19 25.12 -6.87
N LEU A 131 -6.06 24.85 -7.54
CA LEU A 131 -5.14 23.78 -7.21
C LEU A 131 -4.07 24.16 -6.16
N ASN A 132 -4.03 25.40 -5.69
CA ASN A 132 -2.99 25.89 -4.78
C ASN A 132 -2.77 25.00 -3.54
N ASN A 133 -3.86 24.54 -2.96
CA ASN A 133 -3.84 23.72 -1.73
C ASN A 133 -3.84 22.20 -2.01
N ILE A 134 -3.70 21.77 -3.25
CA ILE A 134 -3.67 20.36 -3.65
C ILE A 134 -2.21 19.96 -3.89
N THR A 135 -1.77 18.84 -3.32
CA THR A 135 -0.39 18.36 -3.47
C THR A 135 -0.16 17.76 -4.87
N ASN A 136 1.09 17.78 -5.37
CA ASN A 136 1.45 17.14 -6.64
C ASN A 136 1.02 15.67 -6.70
N PRO A 137 1.28 14.83 -5.68
CA PRO A 137 0.79 13.46 -5.69
C PRO A 137 -0.73 13.35 -5.81
N SER A 138 -1.50 14.29 -5.21
CA SER A 138 -2.96 14.28 -5.31
C SER A 138 -3.46 14.63 -6.71
N ILE A 139 -2.78 15.55 -7.42
CA ILE A 139 -3.08 15.88 -8.81
C ILE A 139 -2.74 14.67 -9.71
N LEU A 140 -1.55 14.13 -9.58
CA LEU A 140 -1.11 13.00 -10.42
C LEU A 140 -2.00 11.77 -10.22
N LYS A 141 -2.46 11.49 -9.00
CA LYS A 141 -3.40 10.39 -8.71
C LYS A 141 -4.79 10.56 -9.35
N CYS A 142 -5.07 11.68 -9.98
CA CYS A 142 -6.28 11.87 -10.79
C CYS A 142 -6.08 11.49 -12.26
N LEU A 143 -4.86 11.18 -12.68
CA LEU A 143 -4.47 10.95 -14.07
C LEU A 143 -4.22 9.45 -14.35
N THR A 144 -4.22 9.08 -15.63
CA THR A 144 -3.77 7.75 -16.07
C THR A 144 -2.26 7.61 -15.90
N ILE A 145 -1.78 6.37 -15.78
CA ILE A 145 -0.34 6.09 -15.61
C ILE A 145 0.51 6.62 -16.77
N ASN A 146 -0.02 6.55 -17.99
CA ASN A 146 0.68 7.07 -19.15
C ASN A 146 0.83 8.59 -19.08
N LYS A 147 -0.21 9.31 -18.64
CA LYS A 147 -0.15 10.76 -18.47
C LYS A 147 0.80 11.18 -17.34
N ILE A 148 0.82 10.42 -16.25
CA ILE A 148 1.78 10.64 -15.15
C ILE A 148 3.21 10.51 -15.66
N LYS A 149 3.52 9.42 -16.38
CA LYS A 149 4.86 9.18 -16.96
C LYS A 149 5.25 10.28 -17.96
N GLU A 150 4.33 10.67 -18.85
CA GLU A 150 4.56 11.78 -19.80
C GLU A 150 4.95 13.08 -19.10
N LEU A 151 4.22 13.46 -18.03
CA LEU A 151 4.50 14.66 -17.26
C LEU A 151 5.86 14.61 -16.57
N ILE A 152 6.21 13.50 -15.95
CA ILE A 152 7.49 13.30 -15.28
C ILE A 152 8.64 13.40 -16.27
N GLU A 153 8.59 12.68 -17.38
CA GLU A 153 9.65 12.72 -18.40
C GLU A 153 9.76 14.10 -19.05
N SER A 154 8.63 14.76 -19.35
CA SER A 154 8.64 16.12 -19.87
C SER A 154 9.27 17.11 -18.87
N TYR A 155 9.01 16.97 -17.57
CA TYR A 155 9.60 17.82 -16.55
C TYR A 155 11.11 17.57 -16.39
N LYS A 156 11.52 16.30 -16.40
CA LYS A 156 12.95 15.96 -16.37
C LYS A 156 13.71 16.57 -17.54
N LEU A 157 13.15 16.53 -18.75
CA LEU A 157 13.72 17.17 -19.93
C LEU A 157 13.76 18.70 -19.77
N PHE A 158 12.70 19.31 -19.26
CA PHE A 158 12.60 20.76 -19.08
C PHE A 158 13.62 21.30 -18.07
N GLU A 159 13.82 20.61 -16.95
CA GLU A 159 14.76 21.00 -15.89
C GLU A 159 16.15 20.33 -16.06
N ASN A 160 16.39 19.56 -17.13
CA ASN A 160 17.62 18.78 -17.35
C ASN A 160 17.98 17.85 -16.17
N LEU A 161 16.99 17.15 -15.63
CA LEU A 161 17.14 16.22 -14.51
C LEU A 161 17.41 14.80 -14.99
N LYS A 162 18.17 14.04 -14.19
CA LYS A 162 18.32 12.58 -14.36
C LYS A 162 17.43 11.85 -13.37
N SER A 163 17.02 10.63 -13.71
CA SER A 163 16.37 9.74 -12.75
C SER A 163 17.31 9.44 -11.58
N PRO A 164 16.82 9.45 -10.34
CA PRO A 164 17.60 9.01 -9.20
C PRO A 164 17.89 7.50 -9.30
N PRO A 165 18.90 6.98 -8.57
CA PRO A 165 19.12 5.55 -8.46
C PRO A 165 17.85 4.83 -7.98
N SER A 166 17.66 3.57 -8.43
CA SER A 166 16.53 2.78 -7.99
C SER A 166 16.52 2.59 -6.47
N LYS A 167 15.37 2.84 -5.87
CA LYS A 167 15.09 2.65 -4.44
C LYS A 167 14.46 1.27 -4.16
N ASN A 168 14.36 0.41 -5.18
CA ASN A 168 13.57 -0.82 -5.15
C ASN A 168 14.47 -2.06 -5.20
N MET A 169 13.95 -3.15 -4.64
CA MET A 169 14.59 -4.48 -4.71
C MET A 169 14.71 -4.95 -6.16
N THR A 170 15.77 -5.69 -6.43
CA THR A 170 15.91 -6.43 -7.68
C THR A 170 15.08 -7.71 -7.64
N LEU A 171 14.80 -8.29 -8.81
CA LEU A 171 14.10 -9.58 -8.89
C LEU A 171 14.86 -10.69 -8.15
N ASP A 172 16.18 -10.70 -8.21
CA ASP A 172 17.00 -11.68 -7.50
C ASP A 172 16.83 -11.59 -5.98
N GLN A 173 16.78 -10.36 -5.42
CA GLN A 173 16.50 -10.14 -4.01
C GLN A 173 15.09 -10.60 -3.61
N ILE A 174 14.09 -10.36 -4.46
CA ILE A 174 12.71 -10.83 -4.26
C ILE A 174 12.66 -12.35 -4.21
N ILE A 175 13.34 -13.03 -5.13
CA ILE A 175 13.45 -14.50 -5.18
C ILE A 175 14.16 -15.03 -3.93
N GLU A 176 15.25 -14.37 -3.49
CA GLU A 176 15.96 -14.76 -2.27
C GLU A 176 15.07 -14.66 -1.03
N VAL A 177 14.33 -13.55 -0.92
CA VAL A 177 13.39 -13.32 0.19
C VAL A 177 12.33 -14.42 0.26
N GLU A 178 11.75 -14.80 -0.87
CA GLU A 178 10.73 -15.84 -0.93
C GLU A 178 11.27 -17.23 -0.58
N LYS A 179 12.47 -17.56 -1.04
CA LYS A 179 13.14 -18.84 -0.68
C LYS A 179 13.36 -19.04 0.83
N SER A 180 13.22 -17.98 1.63
CA SER A 180 13.28 -18.08 3.08
C SER A 180 12.10 -18.83 3.73
N ASN A 181 10.99 -19.02 2.99
CA ASN A 181 9.70 -19.55 3.47
C ASN A 181 9.04 -18.73 4.60
N LEU A 182 9.60 -17.55 4.93
CA LEU A 182 8.98 -16.60 5.86
C LEU A 182 8.15 -15.55 5.13
N VAL A 183 8.60 -15.16 3.93
CA VAL A 183 7.94 -14.12 3.15
C VAL A 183 7.32 -14.73 1.91
N THR A 184 6.03 -14.45 1.70
CA THR A 184 5.33 -14.83 0.48
C THR A 184 5.22 -13.62 -0.43
N ILE A 185 5.49 -13.80 -1.72
CA ILE A 185 5.40 -12.73 -2.71
C ILE A 185 3.99 -12.68 -3.28
N GLY A 186 3.44 -11.47 -3.40
CA GLY A 186 2.19 -11.16 -4.08
C GLY A 186 2.37 -10.08 -5.15
N ALA A 187 1.38 -9.90 -6.01
CA ALA A 187 1.41 -8.92 -7.09
C ALA A 187 0.84 -7.56 -6.68
N HIS A 188 1.43 -6.48 -7.26
CA HIS A 188 1.05 -5.08 -7.01
C HIS A 188 0.95 -4.26 -8.31
N THR A 189 0.43 -4.85 -9.39
CA THR A 189 0.41 -4.30 -10.76
C THR A 189 1.82 -4.12 -11.36
N GLN A 190 1.89 -3.67 -12.61
CA GLN A 190 3.17 -3.43 -13.29
C GLN A 190 3.81 -2.08 -12.94
N ASN A 191 2.99 -1.02 -12.92
CA ASN A 191 3.46 0.36 -12.87
C ASN A 191 2.86 1.15 -11.70
N HIS A 192 2.13 0.49 -10.80
CA HIS A 192 1.42 1.12 -9.70
C HIS A 192 0.46 2.26 -10.16
N PRO A 193 -0.45 2.00 -11.14
CA PRO A 193 -1.44 2.97 -11.59
C PRO A 193 -2.53 3.18 -10.55
N ILE A 194 -3.33 4.23 -10.77
CA ILE A 194 -4.66 4.31 -10.18
C ILE A 194 -5.60 3.53 -11.10
N LEU A 195 -5.89 2.28 -10.76
CA LEU A 195 -6.66 1.38 -11.61
C LEU A 195 -8.02 1.97 -12.04
N LEU A 196 -8.65 2.76 -11.14
CA LEU A 196 -9.92 3.43 -11.43
C LEU A 196 -9.84 4.41 -12.63
N ASN A 197 -8.69 5.04 -12.84
CA ASN A 197 -8.50 6.01 -13.92
C ASN A 197 -8.15 5.35 -15.27
N GLU A 198 -7.83 4.06 -15.24
CA GLU A 198 -7.42 3.34 -16.45
C GLU A 198 -8.63 2.76 -17.19
N THR A 199 -8.47 2.57 -18.52
CA THR A 199 -9.45 1.80 -19.30
C THR A 199 -9.48 0.35 -18.83
N ASP A 200 -10.52 -0.41 -19.23
CA ASP A 200 -10.63 -1.82 -18.86
C ASP A 200 -9.41 -2.62 -19.35
N GLU A 201 -8.98 -2.36 -20.59
CA GLU A 201 -7.83 -3.04 -21.20
C GLU A 201 -6.53 -2.77 -20.44
N ILE A 202 -6.27 -1.51 -20.09
CA ILE A 202 -5.05 -1.14 -19.35
C ILE A 202 -5.08 -1.67 -17.93
N SER A 203 -6.22 -1.55 -17.24
CA SER A 203 -6.38 -2.09 -15.89
C SER A 203 -6.13 -3.61 -15.86
N HIS A 204 -6.73 -4.34 -16.81
CA HIS A 204 -6.54 -5.79 -16.94
C HIS A 204 -5.10 -6.15 -17.33
N PHE A 205 -4.47 -5.38 -18.22
CA PHE A 205 -3.06 -5.57 -18.58
C PHE A 205 -2.15 -5.39 -17.35
N GLU A 206 -2.30 -4.32 -16.59
CA GLU A 206 -1.52 -4.00 -15.39
C GLU A 206 -1.59 -5.13 -14.35
N ILE A 207 -2.78 -5.68 -14.12
CA ILE A 207 -3.00 -6.79 -13.19
C ILE A 207 -2.42 -8.09 -13.74
N THR A 208 -2.85 -8.50 -14.94
CA THR A 208 -2.46 -9.81 -15.52
C THR A 208 -0.96 -9.92 -15.74
N ARG A 209 -0.36 -8.85 -16.28
CA ARG A 209 1.06 -8.84 -16.61
C ARG A 209 1.92 -8.96 -15.35
N SER A 210 1.54 -8.24 -14.26
CA SER A 210 2.27 -8.34 -13.00
C SER A 210 2.25 -9.75 -12.41
N ILE A 211 1.09 -10.40 -12.43
CA ILE A 211 0.95 -11.78 -11.96
C ILE A 211 1.82 -12.73 -12.79
N LYS A 212 1.68 -12.71 -14.13
CA LYS A 212 2.42 -13.62 -15.02
C LYS A 212 3.93 -13.45 -14.98
N GLU A 213 4.41 -12.22 -14.86
CA GLU A 213 5.85 -11.96 -14.76
C GLU A 213 6.43 -12.42 -13.42
N LEU A 214 5.69 -12.26 -12.33
CA LEU A 214 6.08 -12.83 -11.04
C LEU A 214 6.07 -14.36 -11.09
N GLU A 215 5.01 -14.99 -11.59
CA GLU A 215 4.94 -16.44 -11.74
C GLU A 215 6.12 -17.00 -12.55
N LYS A 216 6.50 -16.30 -13.62
CA LYS A 216 7.67 -16.66 -14.43
C LYS A 216 8.97 -16.54 -13.64
N GLY A 217 9.13 -15.50 -12.84
CA GLY A 217 10.33 -15.26 -12.01
C GLY A 217 10.44 -16.22 -10.84
N LEU A 218 9.33 -16.52 -10.18
CA LEU A 218 9.25 -17.33 -8.97
C LEU A 218 9.15 -18.84 -9.28
N GLY A 219 8.64 -19.20 -10.48
CA GLY A 219 8.47 -20.60 -10.90
C GLY A 219 7.21 -21.29 -10.34
N HIS A 220 6.29 -20.55 -9.76
CA HIS A 220 5.03 -21.07 -9.21
C HIS A 220 3.89 -20.03 -9.30
N PRO A 221 2.60 -20.45 -9.14
CA PRO A 221 1.46 -19.53 -9.19
C PRO A 221 1.49 -18.47 -8.09
N VAL A 222 1.12 -17.23 -8.45
CA VAL A 222 0.91 -16.10 -7.53
C VAL A 222 -0.57 -15.99 -7.20
N LYS A 223 -0.91 -16.15 -5.92
CA LYS A 223 -2.31 -16.22 -5.44
C LYS A 223 -2.78 -14.97 -4.70
N TYR A 224 -1.92 -14.00 -4.49
CA TYR A 224 -2.18 -12.85 -3.63
C TYR A 224 -1.93 -11.55 -4.38
N PHE A 225 -2.79 -10.56 -4.14
CA PHE A 225 -2.74 -9.27 -4.81
C PHE A 225 -2.99 -8.13 -3.83
N ALA A 226 -2.35 -6.98 -4.00
CA ALA A 226 -2.71 -5.74 -3.33
C ALA A 226 -3.04 -4.66 -4.37
N TYR A 227 -4.16 -3.96 -4.16
CA TYR A 227 -4.53 -2.84 -5.02
C TYR A 227 -3.63 -1.64 -4.74
N PRO A 228 -2.97 -1.04 -5.76
CA PRO A 228 -2.23 0.21 -5.59
C PRO A 228 -3.07 1.28 -4.89
N ASN A 229 -2.52 1.91 -3.85
CA ASN A 229 -3.21 2.81 -2.92
C ASN A 229 -4.39 2.18 -2.16
N GLY A 230 -5.28 1.46 -2.82
CA GLY A 230 -6.22 0.48 -2.28
C GLY A 230 -7.50 1.02 -1.64
N GLU A 231 -7.94 2.25 -1.89
CA GLU A 231 -9.26 2.79 -1.45
C GLU A 231 -10.32 2.49 -2.51
N GLU A 232 -11.32 1.64 -2.18
CA GLU A 232 -12.42 1.32 -3.11
C GLU A 232 -13.23 2.57 -3.47
N GLY A 233 -13.54 2.73 -4.75
CA GLY A 233 -14.24 3.90 -5.29
C GLY A 233 -13.35 5.13 -5.50
N LEU A 234 -12.05 5.04 -5.17
CA LEU A 234 -11.07 6.07 -5.44
C LEU A 234 -9.86 5.52 -6.23
N ASP A 235 -9.40 4.32 -5.93
CA ASP A 235 -8.22 3.71 -6.55
C ASP A 235 -8.57 2.49 -7.41
N PHE A 236 -9.63 1.76 -7.06
CA PHE A 236 -10.16 0.61 -7.79
C PHE A 236 -11.68 0.51 -7.57
N ARG A 237 -12.36 -0.35 -8.33
CA ARG A 237 -13.81 -0.58 -8.25
C ARG A 237 -14.14 -2.07 -8.42
N SER A 238 -15.42 -2.40 -8.47
CA SER A 238 -15.91 -3.78 -8.65
C SER A 238 -15.33 -4.47 -9.90
N ARG A 239 -15.01 -3.72 -10.96
CA ARG A 239 -14.38 -4.23 -12.19
C ARG A 239 -13.10 -5.03 -11.87
N GLU A 240 -12.17 -4.47 -11.11
CA GLU A 240 -10.93 -5.11 -10.73
C GLU A 240 -11.16 -6.32 -9.83
N VAL A 241 -12.12 -6.21 -8.92
CA VAL A 241 -12.49 -7.33 -8.02
C VAL A 241 -13.02 -8.53 -8.82
N GLU A 242 -13.92 -8.29 -9.77
CA GLU A 242 -14.46 -9.36 -10.61
C GLU A 242 -13.38 -9.94 -11.53
N TYR A 243 -12.47 -9.09 -12.03
CA TYR A 243 -11.39 -9.56 -12.87
C TYR A 243 -10.40 -10.46 -12.12
N LEU A 244 -10.03 -10.13 -10.88
CA LEU A 244 -9.15 -10.97 -10.06
C LEU A 244 -9.73 -12.37 -9.80
N LYS A 245 -11.05 -12.54 -9.77
CA LYS A 245 -11.68 -13.87 -9.68
C LYS A 245 -11.33 -14.76 -10.86
N THR A 246 -11.17 -14.18 -12.05
CA THR A 246 -10.82 -14.94 -13.27
C THR A 246 -9.35 -15.35 -13.31
N LEU A 247 -8.50 -14.77 -12.47
CA LEU A 247 -7.05 -14.99 -12.43
C LEU A 247 -6.59 -15.92 -11.29
N ASN A 248 -7.52 -16.64 -10.65
CA ASN A 248 -7.23 -17.54 -9.52
C ASN A 248 -6.54 -16.84 -8.31
N ILE A 249 -6.79 -15.55 -8.12
CA ILE A 249 -6.35 -14.85 -6.91
C ILE A 249 -7.24 -15.27 -5.74
N SER A 250 -6.62 -15.78 -4.69
CA SER A 250 -7.32 -16.24 -3.48
C SER A 250 -7.65 -15.10 -2.54
N LEU A 251 -6.69 -14.19 -2.32
CA LEU A 251 -6.85 -13.02 -1.45
C LEU A 251 -6.37 -11.76 -2.16
N ALA A 252 -7.16 -10.67 -2.04
CA ALA A 252 -6.71 -9.34 -2.47
C ALA A 252 -6.95 -8.29 -1.38
N PHE A 253 -6.04 -7.33 -1.27
CA PHE A 253 -5.93 -6.43 -0.14
C PHE A 253 -6.18 -4.97 -0.53
N SER A 254 -7.07 -4.32 0.23
CA SER A 254 -7.35 -2.88 0.17
C SER A 254 -6.61 -2.14 1.30
N THR A 255 -6.74 -0.81 1.34
CA THR A 255 -6.22 0.03 2.44
C THR A 255 -7.32 0.66 3.27
N GLU A 256 -8.50 0.07 3.25
CA GLU A 256 -9.59 0.51 4.09
C GLU A 256 -9.30 0.26 5.57
N TYR A 257 -9.43 1.29 6.40
CA TYR A 257 -9.21 1.17 7.84
C TYR A 257 -10.35 0.40 8.52
N ASN A 258 -10.31 -0.92 8.47
CA ASN A 258 -11.27 -1.82 9.09
C ASN A 258 -10.56 -3.01 9.76
N LYS A 259 -11.21 -3.61 10.74
CA LYS A 259 -10.79 -4.88 11.32
C LYS A 259 -11.16 -6.02 10.38
N LEU A 260 -10.40 -7.09 10.45
CA LEU A 260 -10.71 -8.32 9.73
C LEU A 260 -12.06 -8.90 10.20
N SER A 261 -12.93 -9.21 9.26
CA SER A 261 -14.18 -9.95 9.48
C SER A 261 -14.14 -11.23 8.64
N PHE A 262 -14.61 -12.33 9.21
CA PHE A 262 -14.57 -13.64 8.54
C PHE A 262 -15.70 -13.84 7.51
N THR A 263 -16.56 -12.83 7.35
CA THR A 263 -17.64 -12.82 6.34
C THR A 263 -17.39 -11.83 5.21
N MET A 264 -16.20 -11.22 5.18
CA MET A 264 -15.82 -10.26 4.14
C MET A 264 -15.52 -10.94 2.80
N ASN A 265 -15.51 -10.14 1.73
CA ASN A 265 -15.04 -10.60 0.43
C ASN A 265 -13.52 -10.87 0.49
N PRO A 266 -13.04 -12.08 0.18
CA PRO A 266 -11.62 -12.42 0.18
C PRO A 266 -10.78 -11.54 -0.76
N LEU A 267 -11.41 -10.95 -1.79
CA LEU A 267 -10.75 -10.05 -2.73
C LEU A 267 -10.84 -8.56 -2.34
N LYS A 268 -11.25 -8.25 -1.08
CA LYS A 268 -11.25 -6.89 -0.52
C LYS A 268 -10.90 -6.92 0.98
N ILE A 269 -9.78 -7.49 1.33
CA ILE A 269 -9.33 -7.58 2.72
C ILE A 269 -8.78 -6.23 3.16
N PRO A 270 -9.37 -5.60 4.20
CA PRO A 270 -8.90 -4.32 4.68
C PRO A 270 -7.57 -4.43 5.40
N ARG A 271 -6.71 -3.44 5.18
CA ARG A 271 -5.43 -3.30 5.89
C ARG A 271 -5.36 -1.97 6.62
N MET A 272 -4.64 -1.95 7.71
CA MET A 272 -4.41 -0.74 8.50
C MET A 272 -2.92 -0.41 8.53
N SER A 273 -2.58 0.86 8.29
CA SER A 273 -1.22 1.33 8.54
C SER A 273 -0.94 1.35 10.04
N PHE A 274 0.29 1.00 10.42
CA PHE A 274 0.72 1.07 11.81
C PHE A 274 0.75 2.54 12.28
N PRO A 275 0.10 2.90 13.41
CA PRO A 275 0.05 4.28 13.86
C PRO A 275 1.41 4.74 14.37
N GLN A 276 1.85 5.90 13.91
CA GLN A 276 3.06 6.55 14.39
C GLN A 276 2.69 7.77 15.26
N PHE A 277 3.44 7.97 16.34
CA PHE A 277 3.34 9.16 17.19
C PHE A 277 4.72 9.64 17.61
N ALA A 278 4.97 10.91 17.40
CA ALA A 278 6.19 11.54 17.90
C ALA A 278 6.30 11.35 19.44
N GLY A 279 7.44 10.87 19.89
CA GLY A 279 7.77 10.70 21.31
C GLY A 279 7.27 9.41 21.97
N LEU A 280 6.53 8.54 21.29
CA LEU A 280 6.14 7.24 21.82
C LEU A 280 6.87 6.09 21.09
N ARG A 281 7.39 5.13 21.85
CA ARG A 281 7.91 3.89 21.27
C ARG A 281 6.78 3.11 20.58
N PRO A 282 7.03 2.47 19.44
CA PRO A 282 6.03 1.69 18.71
C PRO A 282 5.35 0.61 19.56
N SER A 283 6.07 -0.07 20.46
CA SER A 283 5.52 -1.06 21.38
C SER A 283 4.65 -0.47 22.51
N HIS A 284 4.53 0.87 22.59
CA HIS A 284 3.78 1.51 23.65
C HIS A 284 2.29 1.11 23.63
N PRO A 285 1.69 0.72 24.77
CA PRO A 285 0.32 0.24 24.84
C PRO A 285 -0.73 1.14 24.19
N LEU A 286 -0.55 2.47 24.23
CA LEU A 286 -1.47 3.42 23.61
C LEU A 286 -1.46 3.37 22.08
N LEU A 287 -0.31 3.12 21.45
CA LEU A 287 -0.23 2.97 19.98
C LEU A 287 -0.95 1.71 19.54
N LEU A 288 -0.70 0.61 20.23
CA LEU A 288 -1.39 -0.65 19.95
C LEU A 288 -2.89 -0.58 20.26
N LEU A 289 -3.29 0.21 21.27
CA LEU A 289 -4.71 0.50 21.54
C LEU A 289 -5.34 1.30 20.39
N ARG A 290 -4.60 2.23 19.77
CA ARG A 290 -5.10 3.04 18.66
C ARG A 290 -5.43 2.20 17.42
N LEU A 291 -4.74 1.08 17.16
CA LEU A 291 -5.15 0.12 16.13
C LEU A 291 -6.60 -0.35 16.32
N HIS A 292 -7.11 -0.32 17.55
CA HIS A 292 -8.45 -0.81 17.86
C HIS A 292 -9.53 0.27 17.88
N ILE A 293 -9.18 1.49 18.28
CA ILE A 293 -10.15 2.57 18.51
C ILE A 293 -9.94 3.77 17.58
N GLY A 294 -8.91 3.74 16.70
CA GLY A 294 -8.51 4.88 15.87
C GLY A 294 -9.64 5.45 15.02
N LYS A 295 -10.50 4.59 14.45
CA LYS A 295 -11.68 5.04 13.68
C LYS A 295 -12.67 5.85 14.54
N ARG A 296 -12.79 5.53 15.84
CA ARG A 296 -13.64 6.28 16.78
C ARG A 296 -12.98 7.59 17.21
N LEU A 297 -11.66 7.57 17.44
CA LEU A 297 -10.91 8.76 17.83
C LEU A 297 -10.82 9.79 16.70
N ASN A 298 -10.70 9.35 15.46
CA ASN A 298 -10.66 10.24 14.29
C ASN A 298 -11.95 11.05 14.08
N LYS A 299 -13.07 10.63 14.69
CA LYS A 299 -14.31 11.44 14.70
C LYS A 299 -14.20 12.72 15.57
N PHE A 300 -13.30 12.73 16.54
CA PHE A 300 -13.11 13.84 17.50
C PHE A 300 -11.87 14.69 17.20
N THR A 301 -11.05 14.30 16.22
CA THR A 301 -9.90 15.11 15.78
C THR A 301 -10.31 16.00 14.62
N PRO A 302 -9.81 17.26 14.54
CA PRO A 302 -10.02 18.10 13.37
C PRO A 302 -9.59 17.32 12.12
N LYS A 303 -10.46 17.28 11.09
CA LYS A 303 -10.14 16.63 9.83
C LYS A 303 -8.94 17.35 9.22
N LYS A 304 -7.72 16.80 9.40
CA LYS A 304 -6.59 17.22 8.58
C LYS A 304 -6.95 16.94 7.12
N ARG A 305 -6.63 17.87 6.25
CA ARG A 305 -6.81 17.71 4.80
C ARG A 305 -5.92 16.56 4.33
N THR A 306 -6.49 15.36 4.24
CA THR A 306 -5.78 14.12 3.87
C THR A 306 -5.68 14.03 2.34
N GLN A 307 -4.74 13.22 1.86
CA GLN A 307 -4.55 12.99 0.43
C GLN A 307 -5.85 12.54 -0.30
N PRO A 308 -6.67 11.60 0.25
CA PRO A 308 -7.95 11.26 -0.37
C PRO A 308 -8.92 12.44 -0.49
N ILE A 309 -8.96 13.35 0.49
CA ILE A 309 -9.82 14.55 0.43
C ILE A 309 -9.33 15.48 -0.68
N MET A 310 -8.03 15.79 -0.70
CA MET A 310 -7.43 16.66 -1.74
C MET A 310 -7.64 16.08 -3.14
N ARG A 311 -7.57 14.75 -3.27
CA ARG A 311 -7.79 14.08 -4.55
C ARG A 311 -9.26 14.18 -5.01
N LYS A 312 -10.24 14.01 -4.11
CA LYS A 312 -11.66 14.20 -4.43
C LYS A 312 -11.94 15.63 -4.87
N GLU A 313 -11.37 16.62 -4.18
CA GLU A 313 -11.45 18.03 -4.58
C GLU A 313 -10.81 18.26 -5.95
N CYS A 314 -9.63 17.69 -6.20
CA CYS A 314 -8.95 17.76 -7.48
C CYS A 314 -9.80 17.18 -8.62
N LEU A 315 -10.40 16.01 -8.44
CA LEU A 315 -11.27 15.37 -9.43
C LEU A 315 -12.47 16.27 -9.81
N ILE A 316 -13.06 16.96 -8.82
CA ILE A 316 -14.15 17.92 -9.08
C ILE A 316 -13.64 19.07 -9.97
N ILE A 317 -12.52 19.68 -9.59
CA ILE A 317 -11.91 20.79 -10.34
C ILE A 317 -11.57 20.37 -11.78
N LEU A 318 -10.94 19.21 -11.96
CA LEU A 318 -10.54 18.73 -13.29
C LEU A 318 -11.76 18.43 -14.18
N ASN A 319 -12.84 17.89 -13.62
CA ASN A 319 -14.10 17.65 -14.34
C ASN A 319 -14.81 18.96 -14.73
N GLU A 320 -14.86 19.95 -13.83
CA GLU A 320 -15.47 21.26 -14.11
C GLU A 320 -14.76 22.00 -15.27
N HIS A 321 -13.47 21.71 -15.45
CA HIS A 321 -12.66 22.29 -16.53
C HIS A 321 -12.50 21.36 -17.76
N ASN A 322 -13.25 20.24 -17.85
CA ASN A 322 -13.23 19.27 -18.96
C ASN A 322 -11.82 18.72 -19.28
N ILE A 323 -11.04 18.39 -18.24
CA ILE A 323 -9.65 17.92 -18.38
C ILE A 323 -9.55 16.38 -18.27
N LEU A 324 -10.54 15.75 -17.65
CA LEU A 324 -10.67 14.28 -17.52
C LEU A 324 -11.72 13.70 -18.45
#